data_314f3829e4d6d9ca9821dfcac98d4a8b
#
_entry.id   314f3829e4d6d9ca9821dfcac98d4a8b
#
_cell.length_a   1.000
_cell.length_b   1.000
_cell.length_c   1.000
_cell.angle_alpha   90.00
_cell.angle_beta   90.00
_cell.angle_gamma   90.00
#
_symmetry.space_group_name_H-M   'P 1'
#
loop_
_entity.id
_entity.type
_entity.pdbx_description
1 polymer ?
#
loop_
_entity_poly.entity_id
_entity_poly.type
_entity_poly.pdbx_seq_one_letter_code
_entity_poly.pdbx_strand_id
1 'polypeptide(L)'
;MSFDVRVSCDTAKTTLTGETWNLMKIGYQLKQVRERLAKGLVDKGILRTEKRNFLLFDMATHPVADGGAKDEIRKRVRNVLTSRTVVLPPSQFLPEEMEYRYLRTITMVCAAYAANVLENALATLGHEARERAFAQVDELLAEYSQWPFGKRAGGSGGIGANLGQVISEEVTNAKDKDLHLEVCGPLP
;
A
#
# COMPACT_ATOMS: atom_id res chain seq x y z
N MET A 1 -6.96 18.59 19.73
CA MET A 1 -7.48 18.98 18.40
C MET A 1 -7.66 17.71 17.61
N SER A 2 -8.87 17.20 17.61
CA SER A 2 -9.23 15.98 16.86
C SER A 2 -9.35 16.37 15.39
N PHE A 3 -8.44 15.88 14.55
CA PHE A 3 -8.59 16.00 13.10
C PHE A 3 -9.61 14.95 12.66
N ASP A 4 -10.81 15.40 12.39
CA ASP A 4 -11.87 14.59 11.81
C ASP A 4 -11.54 14.34 10.33
N VAL A 5 -10.81 13.24 10.06
CA VAL A 5 -10.43 12.86 8.69
C VAL A 5 -11.54 11.99 8.10
N ARG A 6 -12.73 12.52 8.00
CA ARG A 6 -13.77 11.97 7.13
C ARG A 6 -13.58 12.47 5.71
N VAL A 7 -12.51 12.02 5.07
CA VAL A 7 -12.35 12.23 3.64
C VAL A 7 -13.09 11.10 2.95
N SER A 8 -14.18 11.43 2.26
CA SER A 8 -14.88 10.46 1.40
C SER A 8 -13.88 9.82 0.41
N CYS A 9 -14.04 8.54 0.12
CA CYS A 9 -13.17 7.80 -0.81
C CYS A 9 -13.05 8.49 -2.18
N ASP A 10 -14.14 9.13 -2.64
CA ASP A 10 -14.16 9.92 -3.87
C ASP A 10 -13.32 11.19 -3.77
N THR A 11 -13.33 11.84 -2.62
CA THR A 11 -12.49 13.01 -2.36
C THR A 11 -11.01 12.61 -2.36
N ALA A 12 -10.67 11.46 -1.77
CA ALA A 12 -9.30 10.95 -1.78
C ALA A 12 -8.80 10.63 -3.19
N LYS A 13 -9.62 9.98 -4.03
CA LYS A 13 -9.28 9.71 -5.44
C LYS A 13 -9.05 11.02 -6.21
N THR A 14 -9.99 11.95 -6.11
CA THR A 14 -9.91 13.25 -6.80
C THR A 14 -8.70 14.06 -6.34
N THR A 15 -8.34 13.96 -5.07
CA THR A 15 -7.21 14.66 -4.47
C THR A 15 -5.87 14.12 -4.99
N LEU A 16 -5.78 12.80 -5.20
CA LEU A 16 -4.54 12.13 -5.64
C LEU A 16 -4.33 12.21 -7.16
N THR A 17 -5.40 12.11 -7.95
CA THR A 17 -5.30 12.11 -9.42
C THR A 17 -5.21 13.52 -10.02
N GLY A 18 -5.64 14.54 -9.30
CA GLY A 18 -5.69 15.91 -9.81
C GLY A 18 -6.71 16.13 -10.95
N GLU A 19 -7.44 15.08 -11.30
CA GLU A 19 -8.43 15.12 -12.38
C GLU A 19 -9.82 15.49 -11.86
N THR A 20 -10.00 16.77 -11.51
CA THR A 20 -11.37 17.22 -11.20
C THR A 20 -11.71 18.45 -12.03
N TRP A 21 -12.73 18.32 -12.84
CA TRP A 21 -13.41 19.42 -13.52
C TRP A 21 -14.44 20.11 -12.63
N ASN A 22 -14.68 19.59 -11.43
CA ASN A 22 -15.63 20.18 -10.50
C ASN A 22 -14.95 21.30 -9.70
N LEU A 23 -15.29 22.54 -10.01
CA LEU A 23 -14.77 23.75 -9.36
C LEU A 23 -14.96 23.72 -7.82
N MET A 24 -16.02 23.09 -7.34
CA MET A 24 -16.30 22.97 -5.90
C MET A 24 -15.29 22.03 -5.19
N LYS A 25 -14.64 21.10 -5.93
CA LYS A 25 -13.67 20.15 -5.39
C LYS A 25 -12.20 20.63 -5.55
N ILE A 26 -11.94 21.73 -6.24
CA ILE A 26 -10.57 22.24 -6.45
C ILE A 26 -9.86 22.53 -5.11
N GLY A 27 -10.60 22.97 -4.09
CA GLY A 27 -10.04 23.24 -2.77
C GLY A 27 -9.48 22.00 -2.04
N TYR A 28 -9.93 20.81 -2.42
CA TYR A 28 -9.47 19.53 -1.85
C TYR A 28 -8.27 18.92 -2.58
N GLN A 29 -7.86 19.49 -3.72
CA GLN A 29 -6.69 19.00 -4.44
C GLN A 29 -5.41 19.29 -3.67
N LEU A 30 -4.63 18.24 -3.44
CA LEU A 30 -3.29 18.40 -2.88
C LEU A 30 -2.36 18.93 -3.96
N LYS A 31 -1.89 20.18 -3.75
CA LYS A 31 -0.87 20.76 -4.63
C LYS A 31 0.49 20.14 -4.32
N GLN A 32 1.30 19.94 -5.38
CA GLN A 32 2.69 19.47 -5.26
C GLN A 32 2.81 18.12 -4.51
N VAL A 33 1.94 17.15 -4.81
CA VAL A 33 1.95 15.84 -4.15
C VAL A 33 3.31 15.17 -4.24
N ARG A 34 3.94 15.21 -5.41
CA ARG A 34 5.24 14.61 -5.66
C ARG A 34 6.33 15.19 -4.74
N GLU A 35 6.38 16.50 -4.63
CA GLU A 35 7.36 17.21 -3.79
C GLU A 35 7.11 16.93 -2.31
N ARG A 36 5.86 16.85 -1.88
CA ARG A 36 5.50 16.50 -0.50
C ARG A 36 5.89 15.07 -0.15
N LEU A 37 5.64 14.12 -1.05
CA LEU A 37 6.07 12.72 -0.88
C LEU A 37 7.59 12.62 -0.86
N ALA A 38 8.29 13.28 -1.79
CA ALA A 38 9.74 13.31 -1.82
C ALA A 38 10.33 13.88 -0.52
N LYS A 39 9.78 15.00 -0.03
CA LYS A 39 10.19 15.59 1.25
C LYS A 39 9.99 14.61 2.40
N GLY A 40 8.81 13.97 2.51
CA GLY A 40 8.54 12.98 3.55
C GLY A 40 9.49 11.77 3.52
N LEU A 41 9.95 11.36 2.32
CA LEU A 41 10.93 10.29 2.17
C LEU A 41 12.37 10.78 2.50
N VAL A 42 12.69 12.05 2.24
CA VAL A 42 13.96 12.66 2.66
C VAL A 42 14.01 12.79 4.19
N ASP A 43 12.92 13.24 4.82
CA ASP A 43 12.83 13.37 6.27
C ASP A 43 12.98 12.00 6.98
N LYS A 44 12.58 10.92 6.31
CA LYS A 44 12.80 9.53 6.79
C LYS A 44 14.17 8.95 6.43
N GLY A 45 15.04 9.69 5.77
CA GLY A 45 16.37 9.23 5.35
C GLY A 45 16.38 8.23 4.19
N ILE A 46 15.24 7.96 3.55
CA ILE A 46 15.14 7.02 2.42
C ILE A 46 15.66 7.65 1.13
N LEU A 47 15.35 8.93 0.92
CA LEU A 47 15.88 9.73 -0.17
C LEU A 47 16.86 10.78 0.36
N ARG A 48 17.71 11.31 -0.51
CA ARG A 48 18.51 12.50 -0.25
C ARG A 48 18.22 13.55 -1.31
N THR A 49 18.48 14.81 -1.01
CA THR A 49 18.34 15.90 -1.98
C THR A 49 19.70 16.20 -2.60
N GLU A 50 19.79 16.15 -3.91
CA GLU A 50 20.95 16.57 -4.69
C GLU A 50 20.54 17.62 -5.70
N LYS A 51 21.36 18.67 -5.85
CA LYS A 51 21.22 19.63 -6.94
C LYS A 51 22.04 19.13 -8.13
N ARG A 52 21.41 18.98 -9.28
CA ARG A 52 22.08 18.69 -10.54
C ARG A 52 21.97 19.90 -11.45
N ASN A 53 23.12 20.37 -11.89
CA ASN A 53 23.23 21.47 -12.83
C ASN A 53 23.05 20.93 -14.25
N PHE A 54 22.01 21.39 -14.91
CA PHE A 54 21.79 21.16 -16.33
C PHE A 54 22.05 22.49 -17.06
N LEU A 55 23.23 22.65 -17.61
CA LEU A 55 23.71 23.76 -18.45
C LEU A 55 23.07 25.16 -18.26
N LEU A 56 21.74 25.26 -18.12
CA LEU A 56 21.00 26.50 -18.03
C LEU A 56 20.11 26.61 -16.76
N PHE A 57 19.94 25.54 -16.00
CA PHE A 57 19.11 25.55 -14.79
C PHE A 57 19.54 24.46 -13.81
N ASP A 58 19.33 24.74 -12.53
CA ASP A 58 19.56 23.80 -11.45
C ASP A 58 18.27 23.05 -11.16
N MET A 59 18.33 21.71 -11.12
CA MET A 59 17.20 20.87 -10.77
C MET A 59 17.49 20.07 -9.50
N ALA A 60 16.58 20.15 -8.53
CA ALA A 60 16.63 19.30 -7.37
C ALA A 60 16.23 17.88 -7.74
N THR A 61 17.09 16.90 -7.47
CA THR A 61 16.83 15.49 -7.64
C THR A 61 16.81 14.81 -6.28
N HIS A 62 16.10 13.67 -6.19
CA HIS A 62 15.96 12.94 -4.94
C HIS A 62 16.43 11.49 -5.12
N PRO A 63 17.75 11.25 -5.24
CA PRO A 63 18.27 9.90 -5.35
C PRO A 63 18.05 9.11 -4.05
N VAL A 64 17.97 7.79 -4.19
CA VAL A 64 17.83 6.87 -3.06
C VAL A 64 19.08 6.93 -2.19
N ALA A 65 18.94 7.23 -0.91
CA ALA A 65 20.00 7.21 0.08
C ALA A 65 20.09 5.84 0.75
N ASP A 66 18.92 5.26 1.12
CA ASP A 66 18.83 3.93 1.70
C ASP A 66 18.00 3.00 0.78
N GLY A 67 18.70 2.06 0.14
CA GLY A 67 18.08 1.02 -0.67
C GLY A 67 17.37 -0.06 0.14
N GLY A 68 17.73 -0.24 1.40
CA GLY A 68 17.20 -1.30 2.28
C GLY A 68 15.69 -1.21 2.46
N ALA A 69 15.16 0.00 2.64
CA ALA A 69 13.72 0.24 2.74
C ALA A 69 12.95 -0.26 1.50
N LYS A 70 13.47 0.03 0.32
CA LYS A 70 12.87 -0.40 -0.95
C LYS A 70 12.92 -1.92 -1.12
N ASP A 71 14.04 -2.52 -0.77
CA ASP A 71 14.24 -3.97 -0.91
C ASP A 71 13.40 -4.74 0.12
N GLU A 72 13.22 -4.21 1.31
CA GLU A 72 12.31 -4.77 2.32
C GLU A 72 10.86 -4.78 1.82
N ILE A 73 10.38 -3.66 1.27
CA ILE A 73 9.02 -3.57 0.71
C ILE A 73 8.85 -4.57 -0.44
N ARG A 74 9.81 -4.65 -1.36
CA ARG A 74 9.79 -5.62 -2.46
C ARG A 74 9.75 -7.06 -1.98
N LYS A 75 10.55 -7.39 -0.96
CA LYS A 75 10.60 -8.72 -0.35
C LYS A 75 9.24 -9.04 0.30
N ARG A 76 8.64 -8.08 1.00
CA ARG A 76 7.33 -8.23 1.64
C ARG A 76 6.23 -8.47 0.62
N VAL A 77 6.20 -7.69 -0.47
CA VAL A 77 5.26 -7.87 -1.59
C VAL A 77 5.39 -9.26 -2.20
N ARG A 78 6.61 -9.68 -2.53
CA ARG A 78 6.84 -11.03 -3.08
C ARG A 78 6.39 -12.13 -2.12
N ASN A 79 6.68 -11.98 -0.83
CA ASN A 79 6.26 -12.96 0.17
C ASN A 79 4.74 -13.16 0.18
N VAL A 80 3.96 -12.07 0.17
CA VAL A 80 2.49 -12.16 0.13
C VAL A 80 1.97 -12.83 -1.14
N LEU A 81 2.64 -12.61 -2.28
CA LEU A 81 2.16 -13.05 -3.59
C LEU A 81 2.72 -14.40 -4.06
N THR A 82 3.70 -14.97 -3.36
CA THR A 82 4.32 -16.23 -3.80
C THR A 82 4.40 -17.29 -2.71
N SER A 83 4.29 -16.92 -1.44
CA SER A 83 4.41 -17.86 -0.34
C SER A 83 3.07 -18.50 0.01
N ARG A 84 3.06 -19.81 0.22
CA ARG A 84 1.88 -20.53 0.69
C ARG A 84 1.45 -20.06 2.09
N THR A 85 2.41 -19.90 2.98
CA THR A 85 2.20 -19.35 4.32
C THR A 85 2.93 -18.01 4.39
N VAL A 86 2.19 -16.93 4.55
CA VAL A 86 2.74 -15.59 4.66
C VAL A 86 3.14 -15.32 6.10
N VAL A 87 4.43 -15.00 6.29
CA VAL A 87 4.98 -14.56 7.58
C VAL A 87 5.61 -13.20 7.39
N LEU A 88 5.17 -12.23 8.17
CA LEU A 88 5.70 -10.87 8.15
C LEU A 88 6.60 -10.64 9.35
N PRO A 89 7.94 -10.78 9.21
CA PRO A 89 8.85 -10.50 10.31
C PRO A 89 8.78 -9.02 10.71
N PRO A 90 9.02 -8.69 11.99
CA PRO A 90 9.13 -7.30 12.42
C PRO A 90 10.28 -6.60 11.70
N SER A 91 10.08 -5.32 11.39
CA SER A 91 11.10 -4.48 10.76
C SER A 91 10.95 -3.03 11.19
N GLN A 92 11.92 -2.18 10.80
CA GLN A 92 11.85 -0.74 11.06
C GLN A 92 10.57 -0.09 10.49
N PHE A 93 10.10 -0.57 9.33
CA PHE A 93 8.93 -0.02 8.63
C PHE A 93 7.63 -0.79 8.92
N LEU A 94 7.73 -1.90 9.64
CA LEU A 94 6.61 -2.72 10.08
C LEU A 94 6.91 -3.32 11.45
N PRO A 95 6.98 -2.49 12.51
CA PRO A 95 7.25 -2.97 13.86
C PRO A 95 6.17 -3.93 14.35
N GLU A 96 6.50 -4.72 15.37
CA GLU A 96 5.59 -5.75 15.89
C GLU A 96 4.35 -5.15 16.53
N GLU A 97 4.50 -3.98 17.15
CA GLU A 97 3.42 -3.25 17.83
C GLU A 97 2.43 -2.58 16.87
N MET A 98 2.73 -2.58 15.56
CA MET A 98 1.86 -1.97 14.56
C MET A 98 0.59 -2.79 14.37
N GLU A 99 -0.55 -2.15 14.59
CA GLU A 99 -1.86 -2.77 14.36
C GLU A 99 -2.12 -3.02 12.86
N TYR A 100 -2.87 -4.08 12.57
CA TYR A 100 -3.27 -4.46 11.20
C TYR A 100 -2.09 -4.67 10.24
N ARG A 101 -1.02 -5.33 10.66
CA ARG A 101 0.21 -5.51 9.87
C ARG A 101 -0.05 -6.22 8.54
N TYR A 102 -0.81 -7.31 8.57
CA TYR A 102 -1.15 -8.09 7.37
C TYR A 102 -2.12 -7.33 6.49
N LEU A 103 -3.18 -6.76 7.05
CA LEU A 103 -4.14 -5.98 6.29
C LEU A 103 -3.50 -4.75 5.63
N ARG A 104 -2.61 -4.04 6.33
CA ARG A 104 -1.82 -2.93 5.75
C ARG A 104 -0.95 -3.38 4.59
N THR A 105 -0.36 -4.57 4.70
CA THR A 105 0.49 -5.12 3.64
C THR A 105 -0.34 -5.51 2.42
N ILE A 106 -1.50 -6.13 2.59
CA ILE A 106 -2.43 -6.44 1.49
C ILE A 106 -2.91 -5.16 0.82
N THR A 107 -3.34 -4.16 1.60
CA THR A 107 -3.76 -2.86 1.05
C THR A 107 -2.65 -2.20 0.23
N MET A 108 -1.40 -2.28 0.70
CA MET A 108 -0.24 -1.78 -0.05
C MET A 108 -0.05 -2.53 -1.37
N VAL A 109 -0.19 -3.87 -1.39
CA VAL A 109 -0.09 -4.70 -2.61
C VAL A 109 -1.18 -4.32 -3.60
N CYS A 110 -2.43 -4.21 -3.15
CA CYS A 110 -3.57 -3.82 -3.97
C CYS A 110 -3.40 -2.39 -4.53
N ALA A 111 -2.91 -1.45 -3.71
CA ALA A 111 -2.62 -0.09 -4.16
C ALA A 111 -1.48 -0.04 -5.19
N ALA A 112 -0.43 -0.85 -5.02
CA ALA A 112 0.66 -0.96 -5.98
C ALA A 112 0.20 -1.54 -7.33
N TYR A 113 -0.73 -2.48 -7.29
CA TYR A 113 -1.37 -3.04 -8.48
C TYR A 113 -2.21 -1.97 -9.21
N ALA A 114 -3.09 -1.29 -8.49
CA ALA A 114 -3.91 -0.22 -9.04
C ALA A 114 -3.09 0.95 -9.61
N ALA A 115 -1.93 1.23 -9.03
CA ALA A 115 -0.98 2.24 -9.51
C ALA A 115 -0.06 1.75 -10.64
N ASN A 116 -0.22 0.51 -11.09
CA ASN A 116 0.61 -0.12 -12.12
C ASN A 116 2.13 -0.11 -11.82
N VAL A 117 2.50 -0.24 -10.54
CA VAL A 117 3.91 -0.29 -10.10
C VAL A 117 4.33 -1.64 -9.54
N LEU A 118 3.39 -2.59 -9.44
CA LEU A 118 3.62 -3.91 -8.86
C LEU A 118 4.69 -4.71 -9.62
N GLU A 119 4.76 -4.57 -10.94
CA GLU A 119 5.77 -5.22 -11.78
C GLU A 119 7.21 -4.97 -11.31
N ASN A 120 7.49 -3.78 -10.78
CA ASN A 120 8.81 -3.44 -10.23
C ASN A 120 9.23 -4.34 -9.05
N ALA A 121 8.27 -4.84 -8.29
CA ALA A 121 8.53 -5.77 -7.19
C ALA A 121 8.69 -7.21 -7.67
N LEU A 122 8.06 -7.56 -8.79
CA LEU A 122 8.02 -8.90 -9.38
C LEU A 122 9.04 -9.11 -10.50
N ALA A 123 9.83 -8.09 -10.87
CA ALA A 123 10.76 -8.11 -12.00
C ALA A 123 11.80 -9.25 -11.93
N THR A 124 12.14 -9.71 -10.71
CA THR A 124 13.10 -10.80 -10.50
C THR A 124 12.50 -12.20 -10.60
N LEU A 125 11.16 -12.30 -10.72
CA LEU A 125 10.47 -13.58 -10.85
C LEU A 125 10.43 -14.03 -12.30
N GLY A 126 10.48 -15.35 -12.52
CA GLY A 126 10.21 -15.94 -13.83
C GLY A 126 8.77 -15.69 -14.26
N HIS A 127 8.51 -15.87 -15.57
CA HIS A 127 7.21 -15.56 -16.18
C HIS A 127 6.04 -16.25 -15.45
N GLU A 128 6.10 -17.56 -15.28
CA GLU A 128 5.04 -18.35 -14.63
C GLU A 128 4.77 -17.92 -13.18
N ALA A 129 5.82 -17.61 -12.41
CA ALA A 129 5.67 -17.14 -11.03
C ALA A 129 5.05 -15.73 -10.99
N ARG A 130 5.32 -14.90 -12.00
CA ARG A 130 4.74 -13.57 -12.14
C ARG A 130 3.25 -13.65 -12.45
N GLU A 131 2.85 -14.50 -13.41
CA GLU A 131 1.45 -14.74 -13.74
C GLU A 131 0.64 -15.21 -12.51
N ARG A 132 1.19 -16.16 -11.77
CA ARG A 132 0.57 -16.62 -10.52
C ARG A 132 0.46 -15.51 -9.47
N ALA A 133 1.46 -14.63 -9.38
CA ALA A 133 1.43 -13.49 -8.47
C ALA A 133 0.34 -12.49 -8.85
N PHE A 134 0.13 -12.21 -10.14
CA PHE A 134 -0.97 -11.34 -10.58
C PHE A 134 -2.34 -11.96 -10.31
N ALA A 135 -2.51 -13.25 -10.60
CA ALA A 135 -3.76 -13.96 -10.26
C ALA A 135 -4.04 -13.88 -8.74
N GLN A 136 -3.02 -14.01 -7.90
CA GLN A 136 -3.15 -13.85 -6.45
C GLN A 136 -3.59 -12.44 -6.04
N VAL A 137 -3.12 -11.39 -6.72
CA VAL A 137 -3.57 -10.01 -6.44
C VAL A 137 -5.05 -9.85 -6.75
N ASP A 138 -5.53 -10.41 -7.86
CA ASP A 138 -6.95 -10.34 -8.23
C ASP A 138 -7.82 -11.06 -7.19
N GLU A 139 -7.36 -12.20 -6.65
CA GLU A 139 -8.02 -12.89 -5.55
C GLU A 139 -8.05 -12.04 -4.26
N LEU A 140 -6.92 -11.42 -3.90
CA LEU A 140 -6.85 -10.53 -2.74
C LEU A 140 -7.78 -9.32 -2.90
N LEU A 141 -7.82 -8.70 -4.07
CA LEU A 141 -8.75 -7.62 -4.36
C LEU A 141 -10.20 -8.05 -4.20
N ALA A 142 -10.57 -9.22 -4.74
CA ALA A 142 -11.93 -9.73 -4.62
C ALA A 142 -12.32 -10.04 -3.17
N GLU A 143 -11.37 -10.53 -2.35
CA GLU A 143 -11.61 -10.90 -0.96
C GLU A 143 -11.67 -9.69 -0.01
N TYR A 144 -10.77 -8.71 -0.20
CA TYR A 144 -10.58 -7.58 0.73
C TYR A 144 -11.18 -6.26 0.24
N SER A 145 -11.88 -6.23 -0.89
CA SER A 145 -12.56 -5.03 -1.39
C SER A 145 -13.84 -4.68 -0.65
N GLN A 146 -14.45 -5.62 0.06
CA GLN A 146 -15.73 -5.44 0.74
C GLN A 146 -15.68 -5.96 2.18
N TRP A 147 -16.33 -5.22 3.07
CA TRP A 147 -16.54 -5.63 4.45
C TRP A 147 -17.81 -6.48 4.59
N PRO A 148 -17.85 -7.52 5.45
CA PRO A 148 -16.74 -8.07 6.23
C PRO A 148 -15.78 -8.91 5.38
N PHE A 149 -14.49 -8.84 5.69
CA PHE A 149 -13.45 -9.61 5.00
C PHE A 149 -13.59 -11.11 5.26
N GLY A 150 -13.12 -11.94 4.31
CA GLY A 150 -13.00 -13.37 4.51
C GLY A 150 -14.30 -14.17 4.32
N LYS A 151 -15.30 -13.65 3.60
CA LYS A 151 -16.52 -14.41 3.26
C LYS A 151 -16.27 -15.62 2.35
N ARG A 152 -15.13 -15.73 1.73
CA ARG A 152 -14.69 -16.95 1.05
C ARG A 152 -14.04 -17.91 2.05
N ALA A 153 -14.86 -18.54 2.87
CA ALA A 153 -14.45 -19.75 3.59
C ALA A 153 -14.13 -20.84 2.56
N GLY A 154 -12.86 -21.14 2.38
CA GLY A 154 -12.46 -22.24 1.52
C GLY A 154 -11.32 -21.96 0.56
N GLY A 155 -10.36 -21.11 0.92
CA GLY A 155 -9.08 -21.02 0.21
C GLY A 155 -8.33 -22.34 0.37
N SER A 156 -8.54 -23.24 -0.57
CA SER A 156 -7.81 -24.50 -0.64
C SER A 156 -6.32 -24.21 -0.77
N GLY A 157 -5.54 -24.46 0.28
CA GLY A 157 -4.09 -24.76 0.23
C GLY A 157 -3.16 -23.98 -0.71
N GLY A 158 -3.60 -22.89 -1.32
CA GLY A 158 -2.86 -22.06 -2.27
C GLY A 158 -1.92 -21.03 -1.64
N ILE A 159 -1.53 -20.05 -2.43
CA ILE A 159 -0.72 -18.91 -1.98
C ILE A 159 -1.53 -18.13 -0.94
N GLY A 160 -0.87 -17.74 0.17
CA GLY A 160 -1.52 -16.96 1.22
C GLY A 160 -2.60 -17.68 2.02
N ALA A 161 -2.56 -19.01 2.10
CA ALA A 161 -3.59 -19.84 2.77
C ALA A 161 -3.89 -19.43 4.23
N ASN A 162 -2.93 -18.80 4.92
CA ASN A 162 -3.09 -18.35 6.29
C ASN A 162 -3.63 -16.90 6.43
N LEU A 163 -3.70 -16.13 5.34
CA LEU A 163 -4.01 -14.69 5.41
C LEU A 163 -5.40 -14.43 6.00
N GLY A 164 -6.42 -15.18 5.58
CA GLY A 164 -7.79 -15.00 6.07
C GLY A 164 -7.89 -15.17 7.59
N GLN A 165 -7.23 -16.21 8.15
CA GLN A 165 -7.22 -16.44 9.58
C GLN A 165 -6.49 -15.32 10.34
N VAL A 166 -5.26 -15.00 9.92
CA VAL A 166 -4.44 -13.99 10.60
C VAL A 166 -5.09 -12.62 10.57
N ILE A 167 -5.71 -12.23 9.45
CA ILE A 167 -6.43 -10.95 9.36
C ILE A 167 -7.68 -10.94 10.22
N SER A 168 -8.41 -12.05 10.31
CA SER A 168 -9.56 -12.15 11.22
C SER A 168 -9.12 -11.97 12.68
N GLU A 169 -8.00 -12.54 13.06
CA GLU A 169 -7.40 -12.36 14.38
C GLU A 169 -6.96 -10.91 14.61
N GLU A 170 -6.30 -10.25 13.63
CA GLU A 170 -5.93 -8.83 13.70
C GLU A 170 -7.16 -7.94 13.93
N VAL A 171 -8.24 -8.18 13.17
CA VAL A 171 -9.48 -7.40 13.28
C VAL A 171 -10.17 -7.62 14.63
N THR A 172 -10.16 -8.84 15.14
CA THR A 172 -10.75 -9.15 16.45
C THR A 172 -9.97 -8.48 17.57
N ASN A 173 -8.65 -8.64 17.57
CA ASN A 173 -7.75 -8.02 18.57
C ASN A 173 -7.85 -6.49 18.57
N ALA A 174 -8.05 -5.89 17.40
CA ALA A 174 -8.20 -4.44 17.30
C ALA A 174 -9.55 -3.94 17.82
N LYS A 175 -10.64 -4.71 17.64
CA LYS A 175 -11.94 -4.39 18.25
C LYS A 175 -11.88 -4.40 19.78
N ASP A 176 -11.15 -5.34 20.35
CA ASP A 176 -10.96 -5.43 21.80
C ASP A 176 -10.19 -4.23 22.37
N LYS A 177 -9.48 -3.48 21.51
CA LYS A 177 -8.78 -2.23 21.84
C LYS A 177 -9.55 -0.97 21.47
N ASP A 178 -10.85 -1.06 21.17
CA ASP A 178 -11.69 0.05 20.70
C ASP A 178 -11.18 0.72 19.40
N LEU A 179 -10.38 0.00 18.59
CA LEU A 179 -9.92 0.48 17.31
C LEU A 179 -10.95 0.13 16.22
N HIS A 180 -11.54 1.15 15.62
CA HIS A 180 -12.48 0.97 14.53
C HIS A 180 -11.79 1.02 13.16
N LEU A 181 -12.07 0.01 12.31
CA LEU A 181 -11.66 0.00 10.93
C LEU A 181 -12.75 0.66 10.09
N GLU A 182 -12.47 1.85 9.55
CA GLU A 182 -13.34 2.47 8.56
C GLU A 182 -13.00 1.93 7.17
N VAL A 183 -13.92 1.20 6.57
CA VAL A 183 -13.80 0.68 5.21
C VAL A 183 -14.68 1.50 4.28
N CYS A 184 -14.07 2.05 3.23
CA CYS A 184 -14.86 2.64 2.14
C CYS A 184 -15.67 1.53 1.48
N GLY A 185 -16.99 1.61 1.59
CA GLY A 185 -17.89 0.69 0.90
C GLY A 185 -17.73 0.78 -0.63
N PRO A 186 -18.30 -0.20 -1.37
CA PRO A 186 -18.29 -0.14 -2.83
C PRO A 186 -18.98 1.15 -3.27
N LEU A 187 -18.38 1.83 -4.22
CA LEU A 187 -19.00 2.97 -4.88
C LEU A 187 -20.22 2.49 -5.68
N PRO A 188 -21.35 3.18 -5.61
CA PRO A 188 -22.50 2.92 -6.45
C PRO A 188 -22.17 3.09 -7.93
#